data_cf1c2462a910eeeb68b3839e7962934d
#
_entry.id   cf1c2462a910eeeb68b3839e7962934d
#
_cell.length_a   1.000
_cell.length_b   1.000
_cell.length_c   1.000
_cell.angle_alpha   90.00
_cell.angle_beta   90.00
_cell.angle_gamma   90.00
#
_symmetry.space_group_name_H-M   'P 1'
#
loop_
_entity.id
_entity.type
_entity.pdbx_description
1 polymer ?
#
loop_
_entity_poly.entity_id
_entity_poly.type
_entity_poly.pdbx_seq_one_letter_code
_entity_poly.pdbx_strand_id
1 'polypeptide(L)'
;MLKILQARLQQYMNHELPDVQAGYRKGREIRDQIVKIQWIIRKAREFQIKIYFCFIDNAKAFACVDHNKLWKILQEMGIPDHLTNLLRNLYVGQEATVRTGYGTRLVPNWEMSTSRLYFVTLLI
;
A
#
# COMPACT_ATOMS: atom_id res chain seq x y z
N MET A 1 14.21 12.04 -9.58
CA MET A 1 13.49 11.18 -10.54
C MET A 1 12.28 10.49 -9.90
N LEU A 2 12.41 9.70 -8.85
CA LEU A 2 11.29 8.97 -8.21
C LEU A 2 10.11 9.84 -7.77
N LYS A 3 10.35 11.03 -7.19
CA LYS A 3 9.28 11.96 -6.79
C LYS A 3 8.44 12.47 -7.96
N ILE A 4 9.06 12.67 -9.13
CA ILE A 4 8.34 13.09 -10.35
C ILE A 4 7.46 11.97 -10.85
N LEU A 5 7.98 10.75 -10.90
CA LEU A 5 7.23 9.55 -11.28
C LEU A 5 6.05 9.31 -10.32
N GLN A 6 6.31 9.40 -9.02
CA GLN A 6 5.28 9.30 -7.98
C GLN A 6 4.17 10.34 -8.19
N ALA A 7 4.51 11.61 -8.43
CA ALA A 7 3.52 12.67 -8.64
C ALA A 7 2.65 12.41 -9.87
N ARG A 8 3.23 11.90 -10.96
CA ARG A 8 2.49 11.54 -12.17
C ARG A 8 1.56 10.36 -11.95
N LEU A 9 2.05 9.30 -11.31
CA LEU A 9 1.24 8.11 -11.00
C LEU A 9 0.10 8.43 -10.03
N GLN A 10 0.34 9.33 -9.08
CA GLN A 10 -0.66 9.71 -8.09
C GLN A 10 -1.93 10.28 -8.69
N GLN A 11 -1.85 10.96 -9.83
CA GLN A 11 -3.02 11.50 -10.52
C GLN A 11 -3.96 10.37 -10.99
N TYR A 12 -3.40 9.33 -11.59
CA TYR A 12 -4.17 8.15 -12.03
C TYR A 12 -4.71 7.36 -10.84
N MET A 13 -3.85 7.09 -9.85
CA MET A 13 -4.24 6.32 -8.68
C MET A 13 -5.34 6.99 -7.85
N ASN A 14 -5.33 8.31 -7.72
CA ASN A 14 -6.36 9.02 -6.97
C ASN A 14 -7.75 8.90 -7.60
N HIS A 15 -7.83 8.72 -8.91
CA HIS A 15 -9.08 8.54 -9.64
C HIS A 15 -9.64 7.11 -9.47
N GLU A 16 -8.76 6.12 -9.46
CA GLU A 16 -9.14 4.70 -9.45
C GLU A 16 -9.31 4.13 -8.02
N LEU A 17 -8.63 4.72 -7.04
CA LEU A 17 -8.72 4.23 -5.67
C LEU A 17 -10.08 4.57 -5.04
N PRO A 18 -10.79 3.58 -4.46
CA PRO A 18 -12.06 3.81 -3.80
C PRO A 18 -11.92 4.78 -2.63
N ASP A 19 -12.98 5.55 -2.35
CA ASP A 19 -12.96 6.56 -1.28
C ASP A 19 -12.78 5.98 0.12
N VAL A 20 -13.11 4.72 0.30
CA VAL A 20 -12.93 4.01 1.57
C VAL A 20 -11.47 3.74 1.90
N GLN A 21 -10.61 3.69 0.88
CA GLN A 21 -9.18 3.46 1.09
C GLN A 21 -8.52 4.68 1.70
N ALA A 22 -7.97 4.53 2.90
CA ALA A 22 -7.26 5.59 3.61
C ALA A 22 -5.74 5.42 3.55
N GLY A 23 -5.25 4.18 3.46
CA GLY A 23 -3.81 3.88 3.43
C GLY A 23 -3.12 4.48 2.21
N TYR A 24 -1.95 5.12 2.45
CA TYR A 24 -1.11 5.75 1.40
C TYR A 24 -1.79 6.83 0.56
N ARG A 25 -2.90 7.39 1.01
CA ARG A 25 -3.54 8.55 0.35
C ARG A 25 -3.15 9.86 1.03
N LYS A 26 -2.76 10.85 0.21
CA LYS A 26 -2.48 12.20 0.69
C LYS A 26 -3.76 12.80 1.31
N GLY A 27 -3.62 13.39 2.51
CA GLY A 27 -4.75 14.01 3.23
C GLY A 27 -5.65 13.02 3.96
N ARG A 28 -5.29 11.75 4.04
CA ARG A 28 -5.97 10.73 4.85
C ARG A 28 -5.06 10.32 6.00
N GLU A 29 -5.37 10.76 7.20
CA GLU A 29 -4.58 10.45 8.38
C GLU A 29 -5.14 9.25 9.14
N ILE A 30 -4.25 8.52 9.84
CA ILE A 30 -4.66 7.42 10.72
C ILE A 30 -5.63 7.90 11.80
N ARG A 31 -5.43 9.12 12.29
CA ARG A 31 -6.30 9.76 13.29
C ARG A 31 -7.75 9.84 12.82
N ASP A 32 -7.98 10.22 11.55
CA ASP A 32 -9.32 10.31 10.98
C ASP A 32 -10.02 8.96 10.94
N GLN A 33 -9.27 7.89 10.67
CA GLN A 33 -9.81 6.53 10.64
C GLN A 33 -10.17 6.04 12.04
N ILE A 34 -9.35 6.37 13.04
CA ILE A 34 -9.67 6.08 14.45
C ILE A 34 -10.96 6.79 14.88
N VAL A 35 -11.11 8.08 14.53
CA VAL A 35 -12.30 8.85 14.83
C VAL A 35 -13.55 8.25 14.17
N LYS A 36 -13.45 7.79 12.92
CA LYS A 36 -14.58 7.10 12.26
C LYS A 36 -15.01 5.84 13.00
N ILE A 37 -14.04 5.00 13.41
CA ILE A 37 -14.35 3.78 14.18
C ILE A 37 -15.01 4.15 15.51
N GLN A 38 -14.48 5.12 16.22
CA GLN A 38 -15.08 5.58 17.48
C GLN A 38 -16.50 6.11 17.28
N TRP A 39 -16.74 6.83 16.19
CA TRP A 39 -18.07 7.33 15.84
C TRP A 39 -19.04 6.17 15.57
N ILE A 40 -18.64 5.17 14.79
CA ILE A 40 -19.43 3.96 14.51
C ILE A 40 -19.79 3.24 15.82
N ILE A 41 -18.81 3.06 16.72
CA ILE A 41 -19.05 2.42 18.03
C ILE A 41 -20.05 3.20 18.86
N ARG A 42 -19.94 4.54 18.92
CA ARG A 42 -20.88 5.39 19.63
C ARG A 42 -22.29 5.26 19.06
N LYS A 43 -22.43 5.32 17.75
CA LYS A 43 -23.73 5.18 17.07
C LYS A 43 -24.35 3.80 17.30
N ALA A 44 -23.57 2.75 17.22
CA ALA A 44 -24.06 1.41 17.51
C ALA A 44 -24.57 1.28 18.96
N ARG A 45 -23.89 1.89 19.93
CA ARG A 45 -24.36 1.93 21.32
C ARG A 45 -25.64 2.75 21.47
N GLU A 46 -25.71 3.92 20.85
CA GLU A 46 -26.90 4.80 20.89
C GLU A 46 -28.14 4.10 20.36
N PHE A 47 -28.01 3.36 19.24
CA PHE A 47 -29.12 2.64 18.62
C PHE A 47 -29.26 1.18 19.08
N GLN A 48 -28.43 0.74 20.04
CA GLN A 48 -28.38 -0.65 20.54
C GLN A 48 -28.20 -1.70 19.42
N ILE A 49 -27.47 -1.31 18.36
CA ILE A 49 -27.14 -2.20 17.24
C ILE A 49 -25.88 -2.99 17.57
N LYS A 50 -25.92 -4.31 17.36
CA LYS A 50 -24.74 -5.15 17.49
C LYS A 50 -23.86 -4.97 16.24
N ILE A 51 -22.58 -4.61 16.46
CA ILE A 51 -21.58 -4.49 15.40
C ILE A 51 -20.44 -5.45 15.67
N TYR A 52 -19.85 -5.96 14.61
CA TYR A 52 -18.69 -6.84 14.64
C TYR A 52 -17.59 -6.21 13.82
N PHE A 53 -16.36 -6.20 14.34
CA PHE A 53 -15.19 -5.73 13.62
C PHE A 53 -14.31 -6.93 13.28
N CYS A 54 -13.87 -7.00 12.03
CA CYS A 54 -12.86 -7.93 11.59
C CYS A 54 -11.62 -7.13 11.14
N PHE A 55 -10.47 -7.44 11.73
CA PHE A 55 -9.19 -6.83 11.36
C PHE A 55 -8.37 -7.88 10.62
N ILE A 56 -8.00 -7.56 9.37
CA ILE A 56 -7.19 -8.44 8.54
C ILE A 56 -5.82 -7.79 8.36
N ASP A 57 -4.78 -8.47 8.84
CA ASP A 57 -3.40 -8.07 8.65
C ASP A 57 -2.71 -9.01 7.67
N ASN A 58 -2.14 -8.46 6.62
CA ASN A 58 -1.44 -9.22 5.60
C ASN A 58 0.06 -9.25 5.91
N ALA A 59 0.56 -10.40 6.34
CA ALA A 59 1.98 -10.59 6.54
C ALA A 59 2.75 -10.39 5.23
N LYS A 60 3.80 -9.58 5.26
CA LYS A 60 4.68 -9.32 4.10
C LYS A 60 3.94 -8.82 2.85
N ALA A 61 2.93 -7.97 2.99
CA ALA A 61 2.09 -7.50 1.90
C ALA A 61 2.88 -7.02 0.67
N PHE A 62 3.98 -6.30 0.85
CA PHE A 62 4.81 -5.82 -0.26
C PHE A 62 5.68 -6.90 -0.89
N ALA A 63 6.18 -7.86 -0.11
CA ALA A 63 7.00 -8.95 -0.63
C ALA A 63 6.20 -9.98 -1.41
N CYS A 64 4.90 -10.07 -1.12
CA CYS A 64 4.00 -11.03 -1.77
C CYS A 64 3.33 -10.48 -3.04
N VAL A 65 3.70 -9.28 -3.49
CA VAL A 65 3.14 -8.70 -4.71
C VAL A 65 3.68 -9.43 -5.93
N ASP A 66 2.76 -10.03 -6.70
CA ASP A 66 3.08 -10.58 -8.02
C ASP A 66 3.24 -9.41 -9.01
N HIS A 67 4.47 -9.17 -9.44
CA HIS A 67 4.80 -8.07 -10.34
C HIS A 67 4.06 -8.17 -11.69
N ASN A 68 3.85 -9.39 -12.23
CA ASN A 68 3.14 -9.55 -13.50
C ASN A 68 1.68 -9.12 -13.37
N LYS A 69 1.04 -9.44 -12.26
CA LYS A 69 -0.32 -8.96 -11.96
C LYS A 69 -0.33 -7.46 -11.72
N LEU A 70 0.67 -6.93 -11.03
CA LEU A 70 0.79 -5.49 -10.79
C LEU A 70 0.80 -4.71 -12.11
N TRP A 71 1.61 -5.14 -13.09
CA TRP A 71 1.68 -4.46 -14.39
C TRP A 71 0.35 -4.47 -15.14
N LYS A 72 -0.39 -5.58 -15.09
CA LYS A 72 -1.73 -5.68 -15.69
C LYS A 72 -2.71 -4.72 -15.02
N ILE A 73 -2.74 -4.67 -13.70
CA ILE A 73 -3.62 -3.76 -12.95
C ILE A 73 -3.30 -2.30 -13.29
N LEU A 74 -2.03 -1.92 -13.37
CA LEU A 74 -1.64 -0.56 -13.73
C LEU A 74 -2.13 -0.18 -15.14
N GLN A 75 -2.10 -1.12 -16.10
CA GLN A 75 -2.65 -0.92 -17.44
C GLN A 75 -4.18 -0.80 -17.41
N GLU A 76 -4.86 -1.65 -16.65
CA GLU A 76 -6.31 -1.59 -16.46
C GLU A 76 -6.77 -0.27 -15.83
N MET A 77 -5.96 0.31 -14.94
CA MET A 77 -6.16 1.64 -14.36
C MET A 77 -5.88 2.79 -15.36
N GLY A 78 -5.59 2.50 -16.62
CA GLY A 78 -5.33 3.50 -17.66
C GLY A 78 -3.99 4.24 -17.50
N ILE A 79 -3.05 3.67 -16.76
CA ILE A 79 -1.71 4.25 -16.65
C ILE A 79 -0.98 4.05 -17.98
N PRO A 80 -0.42 5.11 -18.58
CA PRO A 80 0.26 5.02 -19.86
C PRO A 80 1.43 4.02 -19.84
N ASP A 81 1.60 3.28 -20.94
CA ASP A 81 2.62 2.24 -21.05
C ASP A 81 4.05 2.73 -20.77
N HIS A 82 4.38 3.97 -21.17
CA HIS A 82 5.69 4.53 -20.90
C HIS A 82 5.98 4.67 -19.39
N LEU A 83 4.98 4.98 -18.55
CA LEU A 83 5.13 5.06 -17.10
C LEU A 83 5.22 3.66 -16.48
N THR A 84 4.42 2.71 -16.97
CA THR A 84 4.46 1.31 -16.55
C THR A 84 5.81 0.68 -16.89
N ASN A 85 6.35 0.95 -18.08
CA ASN A 85 7.67 0.47 -18.48
C ASN A 85 8.81 1.11 -17.66
N LEU A 86 8.70 2.40 -17.32
CA LEU A 86 9.67 3.04 -16.42
C LEU A 86 9.66 2.37 -15.04
N LEU A 87 8.47 2.08 -14.50
CA LEU A 87 8.36 1.35 -13.23
C LEU A 87 8.96 -0.04 -13.34
N ARG A 88 8.61 -0.79 -14.39
CA ARG A 88 9.16 -2.13 -14.63
C ARG A 88 10.67 -2.11 -14.66
N ASN A 89 11.28 -1.18 -15.37
CA ASN A 89 12.74 -1.04 -15.45
C ASN A 89 13.38 -0.68 -14.10
N LEU A 90 12.67 0.03 -13.23
CA LEU A 90 13.13 0.31 -11.86
C LEU A 90 13.16 -0.97 -10.99
N TYR A 91 12.28 -1.93 -11.25
CA TYR A 91 12.23 -3.19 -10.50
C TYR A 91 13.19 -4.26 -11.05
N VAL A 92 13.59 -4.15 -12.31
CA VAL A 92 14.54 -5.10 -12.93
C VAL A 92 15.93 -4.89 -12.36
N GLY A 93 16.54 -5.96 -11.84
CA GLY A 93 17.91 -5.94 -11.36
C GLY A 93 18.15 -5.15 -10.08
N GLN A 94 17.10 -4.86 -9.30
CA GLN A 94 17.29 -4.23 -8.01
C GLN A 94 17.96 -5.19 -7.03
N GLU A 95 19.09 -4.75 -6.50
CA GLU A 95 19.80 -5.39 -5.40
C GLU A 95 19.79 -4.45 -4.20
N ALA A 96 19.65 -5.02 -3.04
CA ALA A 96 19.70 -4.25 -1.81
C ALA A 96 20.95 -4.62 -1.02
N THR A 97 21.59 -3.60 -0.47
CA THR A 97 22.79 -3.76 0.33
C THR A 97 22.45 -3.63 1.80
N VAL A 98 22.63 -4.70 2.55
CA VAL A 98 22.47 -4.69 4.00
C VAL A 98 23.84 -4.53 4.64
N ARG A 99 24.01 -3.47 5.41
CA ARG A 99 25.21 -3.23 6.21
C ARG A 99 24.99 -3.80 7.63
N THR A 100 25.75 -4.81 7.95
CA THR A 100 25.77 -5.39 9.31
C THR A 100 27.05 -5.01 10.04
N GLY A 101 27.11 -5.21 11.35
CA GLY A 101 28.35 -5.02 12.13
C GLY A 101 29.51 -5.90 11.67
N TYR A 102 29.23 -6.95 10.90
CA TYR A 102 30.21 -7.92 10.41
C TYR A 102 30.58 -7.73 8.91
N GLY A 103 29.97 -6.75 8.24
CA GLY A 103 30.24 -6.48 6.82
C GLY A 103 28.99 -6.10 6.00
N THR A 104 29.19 -5.97 4.71
CA THR A 104 28.13 -5.61 3.76
C THR A 104 27.75 -6.84 2.95
N ARG A 105 26.45 -7.16 2.93
CA ARG A 105 25.90 -8.27 2.14
C ARG A 105 24.92 -7.74 1.09
N LEU A 106 25.07 -8.17 -0.14
CA LEU A 106 24.10 -7.97 -1.21
C LEU A 106 22.97 -9.00 -1.03
N VAL A 107 21.74 -8.54 -1.04
CA VAL A 107 20.55 -9.39 -0.91
C VAL A 107 19.57 -9.01 -2.02
N PRO A 108 18.99 -9.97 -2.74
CA PRO A 108 17.94 -9.69 -3.69
C PRO A 108 16.80 -8.92 -3.02
N ASN A 109 16.23 -7.94 -3.69
CA ASN A 109 15.24 -7.02 -3.10
C ASN A 109 14.00 -7.74 -2.55
N TRP A 110 13.62 -8.89 -3.09
CA TRP A 110 12.51 -9.72 -2.62
C TRP A 110 12.75 -10.37 -1.24
N GLU A 111 14.00 -10.51 -0.80
CA GLU A 111 14.33 -11.02 0.55
C GLU A 111 14.23 -9.94 1.63
N MET A 112 14.26 -8.65 1.26
CA MET A 112 14.31 -7.54 2.22
C MET A 112 12.97 -7.12 2.80
N SER A 113 11.87 -7.59 2.28
CA SER A 113 10.54 -7.19 2.74
C SER A 113 10.13 -7.85 4.06
N THR A 114 11.03 -7.83 5.04
CA THR A 114 10.75 -8.24 6.42
C THR A 114 10.28 -7.10 7.33
N SER A 115 10.10 -5.89 6.80
CA SER A 115 9.50 -4.82 7.59
C SER A 115 8.01 -5.12 7.79
N ARG A 116 7.65 -5.38 9.04
CA ARG A 116 6.27 -5.48 9.50
C ARG A 116 5.59 -4.12 9.32
N LEU A 117 5.06 -3.88 8.14
CA LEU A 117 4.12 -2.80 7.93
C LEU A 117 2.73 -3.38 8.19
N TYR A 118 2.19 -3.06 9.35
CA TYR A 118 0.84 -3.45 9.72
C TYR A 118 -0.15 -2.65 8.89
N PHE A 119 -0.78 -3.31 7.92
CA PHE A 119 -1.95 -2.78 7.23
C PHE A 119 -3.20 -3.26 7.96
N VAL A 120 -3.89 -2.36 8.57
CA VAL A 120 -5.26 -2.62 9.02
C VAL A 120 -6.18 -2.29 7.86
N THR A 121 -6.60 -3.30 7.11
CA THR A 121 -7.66 -3.14 6.11
C THR A 121 -9.00 -3.30 6.83
N LEU A 122 -9.75 -2.22 6.93
CA LEU A 122 -11.10 -2.25 7.46
C LEU A 122 -12.03 -2.62 6.32
N LEU A 123 -12.58 -3.83 6.34
CA LEU A 123 -13.71 -4.22 5.52
C LEU A 123 -15.00 -3.89 6.31
N ILE A 124 -15.76 -2.94 5.82
CA ILE A 124 -17.13 -2.65 6.28
C ILE A 124 -18.09 -3.37 5.36
#